data_6a5a9a05fb7b981812799fb776d7ee4c
#
_entry.id   6a5a9a05fb7b981812799fb776d7ee4c
#
_cell.length_a   1.000
_cell.length_b   1.000
_cell.length_c   1.000
_cell.angle_alpha   90.00
_cell.angle_beta   90.00
_cell.angle_gamma   90.00
#
_symmetry.space_group_name_H-M   'P 1'
#
loop_
_entity.id
_entity.type
_entity.pdbx_description
1 polymer ?
#
loop_
_entity_poly.entity_id
_entity_poly.type
_entity_poly.pdbx_seq_one_letter_code
_entity_poly.pdbx_strand_id
1 'polypeptide(L)'
;MQAGRAVPIVRAGDKRLLPGWSKAKHGSGEESMGQEDTKSLPAYWSWFKESRYGAFIHWGPYAQYARGEQILFREHMDHREYAEAACRWNPQHWDPELWAYTIRKAGMKYACFTTRHHDGYCMWDSQYTNYSSAKQAPGRDFVADFVRAFRAEGLRVGLYYSWLDWRIPAYFDGPEKDPEGWREMRDYCHHQVLELLSGYGRIDHFFFDGAWPRTHRELRSLELVQQMRELQPHILINNRLGVAEELQGAHADGGGGAGERDDLGDFGTPEHRIAEDPNRLWESCQVTTSRLWGYAAGERWRSAEQWLDMLCECAETGSSGGGNLLLNVGPQPDGQLPAEFVERALEVGSWLDVHGEAIYGTDGGSLTEFVTRGRQTRKGCSLYLIIRFWDGRPEMLLRDLPTEVAGVTLLTTGQTLPYRQNGDILTIFGLPKERPTRLFPVIRVEFTEPPQTTVWGRERLWQGDPSRIADWARTRGTSVYADGEPGKGSQR
;
A
#
# COMPACT_ATOMS: atom_id res chain seq x y z
N MET A 1 27.50 -40.61 8.79
CA MET A 1 26.20 -41.27 9.01
C MET A 1 25.61 -40.72 10.31
N GLN A 2 24.73 -39.73 10.20
CA GLN A 2 23.84 -39.32 11.29
C GLN A 2 22.47 -39.05 10.66
N ALA A 3 21.48 -39.75 11.19
CA ALA A 3 20.15 -39.83 10.65
C ALA A 3 19.41 -38.48 10.78
N GLY A 4 18.76 -38.05 9.67
CA GLY A 4 17.85 -36.91 9.67
C GLY A 4 16.64 -37.17 10.57
N ARG A 5 16.34 -36.20 11.43
CA ARG A 5 15.09 -36.19 12.20
C ARG A 5 13.95 -35.80 11.27
N ALA A 6 13.05 -36.71 11.02
CA ALA A 6 11.78 -36.48 10.38
C ALA A 6 10.91 -35.55 11.24
N VAL A 7 10.35 -34.52 10.63
CA VAL A 7 9.31 -33.68 11.23
C VAL A 7 8.03 -34.53 11.33
N PRO A 8 7.33 -34.58 12.47
CA PRO A 8 6.14 -35.40 12.62
C PRO A 8 4.98 -34.85 11.78
N ILE A 9 4.42 -35.71 10.92
CA ILE A 9 3.16 -35.47 10.21
C ILE A 9 2.04 -35.57 11.24
N VAL A 10 1.40 -34.45 11.55
CA VAL A 10 0.19 -34.41 12.39
C VAL A 10 -0.98 -34.97 11.57
N ARG A 11 -1.54 -36.09 12.02
CA ARG A 11 -2.73 -36.70 11.43
C ARG A 11 -3.97 -35.87 11.74
N ALA A 12 -4.78 -35.62 10.72
CA ALA A 12 -6.08 -34.99 10.83
C ALA A 12 -7.02 -35.72 11.80
N GLY A 13 -7.45 -35.04 12.85
CA GLY A 13 -8.45 -35.56 13.75
C GLY A 13 -8.51 -34.83 15.09
N ASP A 14 -8.80 -33.53 15.14
CA ASP A 14 -9.49 -32.97 16.30
C ASP A 14 -10.21 -31.68 15.91
N LYS A 15 -11.56 -31.76 15.90
CA LYS A 15 -12.43 -30.63 15.59
C LYS A 15 -12.60 -29.79 16.86
N ARG A 16 -11.83 -28.74 17.02
CA ARG A 16 -12.17 -27.62 17.91
C ARG A 16 -12.25 -26.33 17.08
N LEU A 17 -13.50 -25.95 16.78
CA LEU A 17 -13.86 -24.70 16.15
C LEU A 17 -13.44 -23.53 17.04
N LEU A 18 -12.58 -22.66 16.53
CA LEU A 18 -12.35 -21.33 17.10
C LEU A 18 -13.57 -20.42 16.81
N PRO A 19 -14.00 -19.56 17.75
CA PRO A 19 -15.20 -18.76 17.61
C PRO A 19 -14.92 -17.56 16.69
N GLY A 20 -15.77 -17.36 15.67
CA GLY A 20 -15.79 -16.12 14.92
C GLY A 20 -16.36 -16.09 13.50
N TRP A 21 -16.80 -17.21 12.95
CA TRP A 21 -17.43 -17.18 11.63
C TRP A 21 -18.81 -17.81 11.67
N SER A 22 -19.87 -17.00 11.90
CA SER A 22 -21.25 -17.43 11.76
C SER A 22 -21.76 -17.11 10.35
N LYS A 23 -22.30 -18.13 9.67
CA LYS A 23 -23.02 -18.00 8.40
C LYS A 23 -24.22 -17.07 8.58
N ALA A 24 -24.24 -15.95 7.87
CA ALA A 24 -25.43 -15.13 7.74
C ALA A 24 -26.49 -15.90 6.93
N LYS A 25 -27.66 -16.16 7.55
CA LYS A 25 -28.85 -16.65 6.87
C LYS A 25 -29.57 -15.45 6.24
N HIS A 26 -29.91 -15.54 4.96
CA HIS A 26 -30.87 -14.65 4.33
C HIS A 26 -32.25 -14.75 5.02
N GLY A 27 -32.64 -13.66 5.64
CA GLY A 27 -34.00 -13.44 6.12
C GLY A 27 -34.44 -12.05 5.66
N SER A 28 -35.50 -12.00 4.87
CA SER A 28 -36.17 -10.77 4.45
C SER A 28 -36.94 -10.16 5.65
N GLY A 29 -36.55 -8.93 6.00
CA GLY A 29 -37.25 -8.14 7.00
C GLY A 29 -36.65 -6.72 7.01
N GLU A 30 -37.44 -5.74 6.57
CA GLU A 30 -37.15 -4.32 6.73
C GLU A 30 -37.15 -3.98 8.22
N GLU A 31 -35.96 -3.72 8.77
CA GLU A 31 -35.78 -3.05 10.06
C GLU A 31 -34.76 -1.94 9.93
N SER A 32 -35.09 -0.81 10.56
CA SER A 32 -34.36 0.46 10.59
C SER A 32 -32.85 0.29 10.78
N MET A 33 -32.05 0.93 9.91
CA MET A 33 -30.58 1.00 10.00
C MET A 33 -30.16 1.73 11.30
N GLY A 34 -29.92 0.93 12.34
CA GLY A 34 -29.10 1.33 13.46
C GLY A 34 -27.62 1.29 13.07
N GLN A 35 -26.82 2.20 13.65
CA GLN A 35 -25.38 2.31 13.48
C GLN A 35 -24.71 0.92 13.48
N GLU A 36 -24.15 0.53 12.33
CA GLU A 36 -23.31 -0.66 12.26
C GLU A 36 -22.04 -0.44 13.08
N ASP A 37 -21.84 -1.29 14.06
CA ASP A 37 -20.60 -1.45 14.81
C ASP A 37 -19.44 -1.64 13.81
N THR A 38 -18.60 -0.64 13.67
CA THR A 38 -17.31 -0.78 13.01
C THR A 38 -16.52 -1.84 13.77
N LYS A 39 -16.41 -3.05 13.22
CA LYS A 39 -15.60 -4.13 13.78
C LYS A 39 -14.21 -3.56 14.05
N SER A 40 -13.85 -3.37 15.31
CA SER A 40 -12.53 -2.88 15.68
C SER A 40 -11.48 -3.85 15.13
N LEU A 41 -10.52 -3.32 14.37
CA LEU A 41 -9.39 -4.12 13.86
C LEU A 41 -8.68 -4.81 15.04
N PRO A 42 -8.20 -6.05 14.85
CA PRO A 42 -7.36 -6.69 15.86
C PRO A 42 -6.21 -5.77 16.27
N ALA A 43 -5.99 -5.63 17.57
CA ALA A 43 -4.98 -4.70 18.11
C ALA A 43 -3.57 -4.93 17.52
N TYR A 44 -3.26 -6.17 17.12
CA TYR A 44 -1.97 -6.51 16.50
C TYR A 44 -1.85 -6.07 15.01
N TRP A 45 -2.90 -5.49 14.42
CA TRP A 45 -2.89 -4.90 13.07
C TRP A 45 -2.87 -3.36 13.07
N SER A 46 -3.01 -2.71 14.23
CA SER A 46 -3.02 -1.24 14.34
C SER A 46 -1.78 -0.60 13.72
N TRP A 47 -0.63 -1.27 13.85
CA TRP A 47 0.63 -0.83 13.28
C TRP A 47 0.55 -0.56 11.78
N PHE A 48 -0.23 -1.34 11.03
CA PHE A 48 -0.35 -1.17 9.59
C PHE A 48 -1.04 0.15 9.23
N LYS A 49 -2.18 0.42 9.89
CA LYS A 49 -2.89 1.70 9.74
C LYS A 49 -2.03 2.89 10.18
N GLU A 50 -1.26 2.72 11.25
CA GLU A 50 -0.38 3.77 11.78
C GLU A 50 0.83 4.05 10.90
N SER A 51 1.29 3.07 10.15
CA SER A 51 2.54 3.14 9.37
C SER A 51 2.46 4.04 8.14
N ARG A 52 1.39 4.01 7.38
CA ARG A 52 1.13 4.79 6.15
C ARG A 52 2.16 4.63 5.03
N TYR A 53 3.42 4.29 5.33
CA TYR A 53 4.51 4.31 4.36
C TYR A 53 5.43 3.10 4.53
N GLY A 54 5.54 2.31 3.46
CA GLY A 54 6.39 1.13 3.37
C GLY A 54 7.23 1.10 2.10
N ALA A 55 8.30 0.30 2.13
CA ALA A 55 9.13 -0.01 0.97
C ALA A 55 8.70 -1.32 0.33
N PHE A 56 8.57 -1.35 -1.00
CA PHE A 56 8.53 -2.57 -1.78
C PHE A 56 9.88 -2.76 -2.46
N ILE A 57 10.48 -3.94 -2.39
CA ILE A 57 11.83 -4.17 -2.93
C ILE A 57 11.76 -5.30 -3.94
N HIS A 58 11.85 -4.95 -5.23
CA HIS A 58 11.90 -5.91 -6.32
C HIS A 58 13.34 -6.15 -6.77
N TRP A 59 13.93 -7.24 -6.31
CA TRP A 59 15.33 -7.56 -6.59
C TRP A 59 15.56 -9.07 -6.75
N GLY A 60 16.38 -9.42 -7.73
CA GLY A 60 16.71 -10.78 -8.07
C GLY A 60 17.61 -10.84 -9.32
N PRO A 61 17.86 -12.04 -9.89
CA PRO A 61 18.73 -12.21 -11.05
C PRO A 61 18.31 -11.39 -12.28
N TYR A 62 17.03 -11.08 -12.43
CA TYR A 62 16.52 -10.23 -13.51
C TYR A 62 17.14 -8.82 -13.52
N ALA A 63 17.64 -8.33 -12.38
CA ALA A 63 18.32 -7.04 -12.31
C ALA A 63 19.54 -6.95 -13.21
N GLN A 64 20.23 -8.07 -13.49
CA GLN A 64 21.40 -8.13 -14.37
C GLN A 64 21.14 -7.57 -15.77
N TYR A 65 19.91 -7.69 -16.23
CA TYR A 65 19.52 -7.24 -17.56
C TYR A 65 19.16 -5.75 -17.60
N ALA A 66 18.94 -5.13 -16.46
CA ALA A 66 18.60 -3.71 -16.31
C ALA A 66 17.40 -3.27 -17.19
N ARG A 67 16.39 -4.13 -17.33
CA ARG A 67 15.17 -3.92 -18.10
C ARG A 67 13.88 -4.37 -17.40
N GLY A 68 13.93 -4.46 -16.06
CA GLY A 68 12.80 -4.80 -15.21
C GLY A 68 12.71 -6.29 -14.87
N GLU A 69 11.73 -6.62 -14.05
CA GLU A 69 11.56 -7.92 -13.39
C GLU A 69 10.94 -9.01 -14.29
N GLN A 70 10.23 -8.60 -15.34
CA GLN A 70 9.49 -9.51 -16.22
C GLN A 70 10.22 -9.82 -17.53
N ILE A 71 11.51 -9.54 -17.61
CA ILE A 71 12.28 -9.66 -18.85
C ILE A 71 12.24 -11.08 -19.46
N LEU A 72 12.27 -12.11 -18.62
CA LEU A 72 12.19 -13.50 -19.06
C LEU A 72 10.96 -13.71 -19.96
N PHE A 73 9.81 -13.22 -19.53
CA PHE A 73 8.55 -13.36 -20.26
C PHE A 73 8.39 -12.33 -21.38
N ARG A 74 8.64 -11.05 -21.11
CA ARG A 74 8.38 -9.94 -22.06
C ARG A 74 9.28 -9.97 -23.28
N GLU A 75 10.51 -10.46 -23.13
CA GLU A 75 11.48 -10.57 -24.23
C GLU A 75 11.60 -11.99 -24.76
N HIS A 76 10.72 -12.92 -24.33
CA HIS A 76 10.72 -14.33 -24.77
C HIS A 76 12.11 -14.98 -24.67
N MET A 77 12.81 -14.72 -23.55
CA MET A 77 14.16 -15.26 -23.34
C MET A 77 14.10 -16.79 -23.22
N ASP A 78 15.17 -17.44 -23.67
CA ASP A 78 15.34 -18.88 -23.44
C ASP A 78 15.47 -19.14 -21.93
N HIS A 79 14.66 -20.06 -21.41
CA HIS A 79 14.61 -20.37 -19.97
C HIS A 79 15.93 -20.96 -19.44
N ARG A 80 16.70 -21.67 -20.27
CA ARG A 80 17.99 -22.24 -19.87
C ARG A 80 19.05 -21.15 -19.80
N GLU A 81 19.11 -20.29 -20.80
CA GLU A 81 20.02 -19.14 -20.83
C GLU A 81 19.77 -18.23 -19.63
N TYR A 82 18.50 -17.92 -19.34
CA TYR A 82 18.15 -17.15 -18.16
C TYR A 82 18.57 -17.84 -16.86
N ALA A 83 18.26 -19.13 -16.70
CA ALA A 83 18.63 -19.89 -15.51
C ALA A 83 20.14 -19.97 -15.32
N GLU A 84 20.92 -20.15 -16.39
CA GLU A 84 22.38 -20.13 -16.35
C GLU A 84 22.93 -18.77 -15.93
N ALA A 85 22.34 -17.68 -16.40
CA ALA A 85 22.71 -16.34 -15.99
C ALA A 85 22.35 -16.09 -14.50
N ALA A 86 21.15 -16.52 -14.09
CA ALA A 86 20.72 -16.44 -12.70
C ALA A 86 21.64 -17.22 -11.74
N CYS A 87 22.08 -18.41 -12.16
CA CYS A 87 23.04 -19.23 -11.39
C CYS A 87 24.39 -18.53 -11.16
N ARG A 88 24.80 -17.66 -12.07
CA ARG A 88 26.08 -16.90 -11.99
C ARG A 88 25.94 -15.52 -11.39
N TRP A 89 24.71 -15.05 -11.20
CA TRP A 89 24.46 -13.75 -10.59
C TRP A 89 25.03 -13.71 -9.17
N ASN A 90 25.86 -12.70 -8.89
CA ASN A 90 26.54 -12.56 -7.60
C ASN A 90 26.71 -11.09 -7.26
N PRO A 91 25.81 -10.49 -6.49
CA PRO A 91 25.84 -9.08 -6.12
C PRO A 91 26.95 -8.80 -5.12
N GLN A 92 27.99 -8.09 -5.57
CA GLN A 92 29.21 -7.82 -4.77
C GLN A 92 29.06 -6.70 -3.75
N HIS A 93 28.05 -5.82 -3.94
CA HIS A 93 27.81 -4.65 -3.09
C HIS A 93 26.53 -4.77 -2.26
N TRP A 94 26.09 -6.03 -2.02
CA TRP A 94 24.98 -6.29 -1.13
C TRP A 94 25.27 -5.83 0.30
N ASP A 95 24.53 -4.83 0.77
CA ASP A 95 24.61 -4.27 2.12
C ASP A 95 23.19 -4.08 2.68
N PRO A 96 22.65 -5.11 3.37
CA PRO A 96 21.29 -5.06 3.91
C PRO A 96 21.13 -4.02 5.04
N GLU A 97 22.21 -3.72 5.77
CA GLU A 97 22.23 -2.71 6.82
C GLU A 97 22.06 -1.30 6.22
N LEU A 98 22.75 -1.01 5.13
CA LEU A 98 22.60 0.25 4.40
C LEU A 98 21.22 0.40 3.78
N TRP A 99 20.63 -0.70 3.26
CA TRP A 99 19.26 -0.68 2.77
C TRP A 99 18.28 -0.36 3.88
N ALA A 100 18.35 -1.08 5.00
CA ALA A 100 17.45 -0.88 6.13
C ALA A 100 17.57 0.54 6.71
N TYR A 101 18.80 1.03 6.89
CA TYR A 101 19.07 2.40 7.32
C TYR A 101 18.45 3.44 6.37
N THR A 102 18.64 3.28 5.06
CA THR A 102 18.11 4.20 4.04
C THR A 102 16.58 4.22 4.06
N ILE A 103 15.95 3.05 4.10
CA ILE A 103 14.48 2.89 4.16
C ILE A 103 13.92 3.54 5.44
N ARG A 104 14.56 3.31 6.59
CA ARG A 104 14.16 3.95 7.85
C ARG A 104 14.32 5.49 7.77
N LYS A 105 15.45 5.97 7.21
CA LYS A 105 15.68 7.41 7.03
C LYS A 105 14.73 8.07 6.05
N ALA A 106 14.20 7.30 5.09
CA ALA A 106 13.12 7.75 4.21
C ALA A 106 11.76 7.94 4.95
N GLY A 107 11.68 7.58 6.23
CA GLY A 107 10.45 7.62 7.02
C GLY A 107 9.55 6.39 6.87
N MET A 108 9.95 5.39 6.11
CA MET A 108 9.21 4.15 5.94
C MET A 108 9.20 3.34 7.26
N LYS A 109 8.12 2.62 7.52
CA LYS A 109 7.90 1.88 8.78
C LYS A 109 7.96 0.37 8.61
N TYR A 110 7.85 -0.12 7.40
CA TYR A 110 7.95 -1.54 7.03
C TYR A 110 8.54 -1.66 5.63
N ALA A 111 8.97 -2.88 5.31
CA ALA A 111 9.42 -3.22 3.97
C ALA A 111 8.93 -4.61 3.57
N CYS A 112 8.57 -4.78 2.31
CA CYS A 112 8.20 -6.05 1.70
C CYS A 112 9.24 -6.42 0.63
N PHE A 113 9.90 -7.58 0.79
CA PHE A 113 10.96 -8.05 -0.08
C PHE A 113 10.49 -9.19 -0.99
N THR A 114 10.83 -9.15 -2.27
CA THR A 114 10.54 -10.23 -3.22
C THR A 114 11.42 -11.45 -2.93
N THR A 115 10.89 -12.38 -2.15
CA THR A 115 11.63 -13.62 -1.84
C THR A 115 11.70 -14.57 -3.02
N ARG A 116 10.67 -14.58 -3.86
CA ARG A 116 10.61 -15.31 -5.14
C ARG A 116 9.66 -14.58 -6.07
N HIS A 117 10.16 -14.08 -7.20
CA HIS A 117 9.35 -13.47 -8.25
C HIS A 117 8.90 -14.53 -9.29
N HIS A 118 8.26 -14.15 -10.38
CA HIS A 118 7.71 -15.04 -11.41
C HIS A 118 8.77 -15.85 -12.18
N ASP A 119 10.05 -15.49 -12.08
CA ASP A 119 11.18 -16.27 -12.60
C ASP A 119 11.52 -17.50 -11.76
N GLY A 120 10.88 -17.61 -10.59
CA GLY A 120 11.01 -18.74 -9.68
C GLY A 120 12.33 -18.82 -8.92
N TYR A 121 13.21 -17.80 -9.01
CA TYR A 121 14.46 -17.78 -8.26
C TYR A 121 14.22 -17.47 -6.79
N CYS A 122 14.65 -18.40 -5.91
CA CYS A 122 14.49 -18.24 -4.46
C CYS A 122 15.63 -17.43 -3.87
N MET A 123 15.32 -16.34 -3.18
CA MET A 123 16.30 -15.47 -2.53
C MET A 123 16.72 -15.97 -1.14
N TRP A 124 16.41 -17.24 -0.80
CA TRP A 124 16.74 -17.90 0.48
C TRP A 124 17.21 -19.34 0.28
N ASP A 125 17.65 -19.98 1.35
CA ASP A 125 18.06 -21.40 1.36
C ASP A 125 16.84 -22.34 1.41
N SER A 126 16.08 -22.37 0.33
CA SER A 126 14.92 -23.27 0.23
C SER A 126 15.33 -24.73 0.20
N GLN A 127 14.67 -25.58 0.99
CA GLN A 127 14.89 -27.03 0.99
C GLN A 127 14.20 -27.73 -0.19
N TYR A 128 13.35 -27.01 -0.93
CA TYR A 128 12.51 -27.55 -1.99
C TYR A 128 13.08 -27.32 -3.39
N THR A 129 14.16 -26.55 -3.53
CA THR A 129 14.81 -26.30 -4.82
C THR A 129 16.29 -26.00 -4.67
N ASN A 130 17.07 -26.31 -5.72
CA ASN A 130 18.45 -25.85 -5.87
C ASN A 130 18.56 -24.53 -6.67
N TYR A 131 17.43 -24.01 -7.16
CA TYR A 131 17.36 -22.74 -7.88
C TYR A 131 17.20 -21.60 -6.86
N SER A 132 18.28 -21.35 -6.11
CA SER A 132 18.27 -20.40 -5.00
C SER A 132 19.62 -19.71 -4.82
N SER A 133 19.59 -18.53 -4.25
CA SER A 133 20.77 -17.71 -3.97
C SER A 133 21.75 -18.39 -3.00
N ALA A 134 21.26 -19.18 -2.06
CA ALA A 134 22.10 -19.90 -1.10
C ALA A 134 22.85 -21.08 -1.71
N LYS A 135 22.26 -21.72 -2.74
CA LYS A 135 22.81 -22.92 -3.40
C LYS A 135 23.54 -22.63 -4.70
N GLN A 136 23.54 -21.40 -5.16
CA GLN A 136 24.19 -20.96 -6.39
C GLN A 136 25.28 -19.91 -6.13
N ALA A 137 25.69 -19.14 -7.15
CA ALA A 137 26.87 -18.28 -7.09
C ALA A 137 26.94 -17.30 -5.91
N PRO A 138 25.83 -16.68 -5.42
CA PRO A 138 25.90 -15.85 -4.23
C PRO A 138 26.33 -16.62 -2.97
N GLY A 139 25.91 -17.90 -2.86
CA GLY A 139 26.16 -18.72 -1.66
C GLY A 139 25.58 -18.09 -0.40
N ARG A 140 24.47 -17.33 -0.53
CA ARG A 140 23.95 -16.45 0.52
C ARG A 140 22.43 -16.51 0.60
N ASP A 141 21.91 -16.50 1.81
CA ASP A 141 20.49 -16.35 2.11
C ASP A 141 20.16 -14.85 2.27
N PHE A 142 19.68 -14.23 1.20
CA PHE A 142 19.34 -12.81 1.19
C PHE A 142 18.12 -12.51 2.06
N VAL A 143 17.19 -13.46 2.24
CA VAL A 143 16.03 -13.28 3.11
C VAL A 143 16.45 -13.22 4.57
N ALA A 144 17.37 -14.10 4.99
CA ALA A 144 17.92 -14.07 6.35
C ALA A 144 18.61 -12.73 6.64
N ASP A 145 19.45 -12.26 5.73
CA ASP A 145 20.15 -10.98 5.84
C ASP A 145 19.17 -9.80 5.91
N PHE A 146 18.18 -9.76 5.00
CA PHE A 146 17.13 -8.75 4.97
C PHE A 146 16.36 -8.70 6.29
N VAL A 147 15.84 -9.83 6.75
CA VAL A 147 15.05 -9.91 7.97
C VAL A 147 15.84 -9.44 9.18
N ARG A 148 17.11 -9.83 9.27
CA ARG A 148 18.02 -9.44 10.35
C ARG A 148 18.25 -7.93 10.37
N ALA A 149 18.65 -7.36 9.24
CA ALA A 149 19.01 -5.94 9.13
C ALA A 149 17.79 -5.02 9.34
N PHE A 150 16.64 -5.35 8.71
CA PHE A 150 15.45 -4.52 8.80
C PHE A 150 14.86 -4.53 10.23
N ARG A 151 14.88 -5.67 10.91
CA ARG A 151 14.49 -5.72 12.33
C ARG A 151 15.43 -4.93 13.23
N ALA A 152 16.72 -4.97 12.97
CA ALA A 152 17.71 -4.21 13.75
C ALA A 152 17.44 -2.69 13.65
N GLU A 153 16.93 -2.21 12.50
CA GLU A 153 16.50 -0.83 12.31
C GLU A 153 15.08 -0.53 12.80
N GLY A 154 14.41 -1.51 13.43
CA GLY A 154 13.04 -1.33 13.96
C GLY A 154 11.93 -1.34 12.91
N LEU A 155 12.23 -1.75 11.68
CA LEU A 155 11.26 -1.88 10.61
C LEU A 155 10.46 -3.17 10.73
N ARG A 156 9.16 -3.12 10.39
CA ARG A 156 8.34 -4.31 10.22
C ARG A 156 8.75 -5.04 8.94
N VAL A 157 8.68 -6.37 9.00
CA VAL A 157 9.15 -7.23 7.90
C VAL A 157 7.99 -7.84 7.16
N GLY A 158 7.96 -7.59 5.85
CA GLY A 158 7.08 -8.22 4.89
C GLY A 158 7.83 -9.07 3.88
N LEU A 159 7.20 -10.14 3.42
CA LEU A 159 7.73 -11.02 2.38
C LEU A 159 6.73 -11.10 1.23
N TYR A 160 7.24 -10.99 0.00
CA TYR A 160 6.47 -11.21 -1.22
C TYR A 160 6.77 -12.60 -1.78
N TYR A 161 5.75 -13.28 -2.26
CA TYR A 161 5.88 -14.58 -2.89
C TYR A 161 4.94 -14.69 -4.10
N SER A 162 5.48 -15.12 -5.26
CA SER A 162 4.70 -15.37 -6.45
C SER A 162 4.20 -16.82 -6.50
N TRP A 163 2.88 -17.00 -6.72
CA TRP A 163 2.32 -18.28 -7.12
C TRP A 163 2.81 -18.74 -8.49
N LEU A 164 2.90 -17.79 -9.41
CA LEU A 164 3.37 -17.98 -10.77
C LEU A 164 4.88 -18.29 -10.78
N ASP A 165 5.25 -19.29 -11.55
CA ASP A 165 6.62 -19.62 -11.93
C ASP A 165 6.64 -19.96 -13.42
N TRP A 166 7.24 -19.09 -14.21
CA TRP A 166 7.31 -19.27 -15.66
C TRP A 166 8.03 -20.54 -16.10
N ARG A 167 8.83 -21.18 -15.23
CA ARG A 167 9.54 -22.43 -15.49
C ARG A 167 8.66 -23.65 -15.33
N ILE A 168 7.49 -23.54 -14.71
CA ILE A 168 6.62 -24.66 -14.37
C ILE A 168 5.41 -24.68 -15.32
N PRO A 169 5.42 -25.52 -16.38
CA PRO A 169 4.31 -25.57 -17.34
C PRO A 169 2.96 -25.91 -16.70
N ALA A 170 2.97 -26.74 -15.65
CA ALA A 170 1.74 -27.15 -14.94
C ALA A 170 0.94 -25.96 -14.41
N TYR A 171 1.58 -24.81 -14.07
CA TYR A 171 0.88 -23.59 -13.69
C TYR A 171 -0.06 -23.10 -14.81
N PHE A 172 0.40 -23.15 -16.06
CA PHE A 172 -0.33 -22.70 -17.24
C PHE A 172 -1.33 -23.76 -17.72
N ASP A 173 -0.95 -25.02 -17.67
CA ASP A 173 -1.79 -26.14 -18.06
C ASP A 173 -2.97 -26.33 -17.10
N GLY A 174 -2.76 -26.11 -15.82
CA GLY A 174 -3.80 -26.18 -14.79
C GLY A 174 -4.20 -27.59 -14.39
N PRO A 175 -5.10 -27.71 -13.40
CA PRO A 175 -5.47 -29.01 -12.82
C PRO A 175 -6.23 -29.93 -13.77
N GLU A 176 -6.87 -29.39 -14.82
CA GLU A 176 -7.62 -30.20 -15.78
C GLU A 176 -6.71 -30.89 -16.79
N LYS A 177 -5.68 -30.20 -17.27
CA LYS A 177 -4.80 -30.69 -18.32
C LYS A 177 -3.61 -31.48 -17.75
N ASP A 178 -3.07 -31.04 -16.59
CA ASP A 178 -1.97 -31.71 -15.89
C ASP A 178 -2.25 -31.80 -14.39
N PRO A 179 -3.13 -32.71 -13.95
CA PRO A 179 -3.53 -32.79 -12.54
C PRO A 179 -2.40 -33.22 -11.60
N GLU A 180 -1.42 -33.95 -12.08
CA GLU A 180 -0.26 -34.38 -11.26
C GLU A 180 0.75 -33.26 -11.11
N GLY A 181 1.23 -32.69 -12.21
CA GLY A 181 2.13 -31.54 -12.17
C GLY A 181 1.53 -30.34 -11.46
N TRP A 182 0.21 -30.11 -11.61
CA TRP A 182 -0.50 -29.08 -10.86
C TRP A 182 -0.43 -29.30 -9.35
N ARG A 183 -0.68 -30.53 -8.89
CA ARG A 183 -0.60 -30.87 -7.47
C ARG A 183 0.82 -30.66 -6.92
N GLU A 184 1.82 -31.16 -7.65
CA GLU A 184 3.23 -31.01 -7.27
C GLU A 184 3.63 -29.51 -7.18
N MET A 185 3.28 -28.73 -8.16
CA MET A 185 3.55 -27.28 -8.18
C MET A 185 2.88 -26.56 -7.01
N ARG A 186 1.60 -26.82 -6.77
CA ARG A 186 0.85 -26.22 -5.66
C ARG A 186 1.48 -26.58 -4.30
N ASP A 187 1.74 -27.85 -4.08
CA ASP A 187 2.33 -28.34 -2.82
C ASP A 187 3.76 -27.78 -2.63
N TYR A 188 4.53 -27.64 -3.71
CA TYR A 188 5.81 -26.93 -3.72
C TYR A 188 5.66 -25.47 -3.26
N CYS A 189 4.69 -24.73 -3.78
CA CYS A 189 4.43 -23.35 -3.36
C CYS A 189 4.03 -23.28 -1.86
N HIS A 190 3.13 -24.16 -1.41
CA HIS A 190 2.72 -24.22 -0.01
C HIS A 190 3.91 -24.48 0.91
N HIS A 191 4.73 -25.47 0.60
CA HIS A 191 5.90 -25.81 1.40
C HIS A 191 6.88 -24.62 1.50
N GLN A 192 7.14 -23.92 0.40
CA GLN A 192 8.04 -22.76 0.40
C GLN A 192 7.48 -21.59 1.23
N VAL A 193 6.17 -21.32 1.18
CA VAL A 193 5.54 -20.30 2.02
C VAL A 193 5.66 -20.65 3.50
N LEU A 194 5.37 -21.90 3.87
CA LEU A 194 5.48 -22.35 5.27
C LEU A 194 6.94 -22.37 5.74
N GLU A 195 7.89 -22.68 4.87
CA GLU A 195 9.33 -22.58 5.13
C GLU A 195 9.74 -21.13 5.47
N LEU A 196 9.31 -20.17 4.68
CA LEU A 196 9.54 -18.74 4.93
C LEU A 196 8.97 -18.29 6.27
N LEU A 197 7.81 -18.77 6.66
CA LEU A 197 7.16 -18.37 7.92
C LEU A 197 7.71 -19.08 9.15
N SER A 198 8.35 -20.24 9.00
CA SER A 198 8.96 -21.00 10.10
C SER A 198 10.46 -20.72 10.28
N GLY A 199 11.16 -20.29 9.23
CA GLY A 199 12.62 -20.16 9.22
C GLY A 199 13.16 -18.81 9.72
N TYR A 200 12.39 -17.73 9.62
CA TYR A 200 12.91 -16.35 9.80
C TYR A 200 12.31 -15.59 10.99
N GLY A 201 11.63 -16.29 11.91
CA GLY A 201 10.98 -15.70 13.07
C GLY A 201 9.74 -14.89 12.67
N ARG A 202 9.46 -13.80 13.38
CA ARG A 202 8.24 -13.01 13.15
C ARG A 202 8.23 -12.33 11.79
N ILE A 203 7.21 -12.60 10.97
CA ILE A 203 6.89 -11.91 9.74
C ILE A 203 5.58 -11.15 9.94
N ASP A 204 5.57 -9.85 9.68
CA ASP A 204 4.43 -8.99 9.98
C ASP A 204 3.43 -8.90 8.83
N HIS A 205 3.89 -9.08 7.59
CA HIS A 205 3.15 -8.82 6.36
C HIS A 205 3.54 -9.84 5.28
N PHE A 206 2.56 -10.38 4.55
CA PHE A 206 2.81 -11.32 3.46
C PHE A 206 2.04 -10.90 2.21
N PHE A 207 2.77 -10.72 1.13
CA PHE A 207 2.26 -10.27 -0.14
C PHE A 207 2.32 -11.40 -1.17
N PHE A 208 1.21 -12.03 -1.45
CA PHE A 208 1.08 -12.97 -2.57
C PHE A 208 0.93 -12.21 -3.88
N ASP A 209 1.37 -12.83 -4.98
CA ASP A 209 1.20 -12.32 -6.33
C ASP A 209 1.15 -13.46 -7.35
N GLY A 210 0.76 -13.15 -8.60
CA GLY A 210 0.78 -14.12 -9.67
C GLY A 210 -0.25 -15.25 -9.51
N ALA A 211 -1.39 -14.99 -8.87
CA ALA A 211 -2.45 -15.98 -8.73
C ALA A 211 -3.27 -16.17 -10.02
N TRP A 212 -3.35 -15.16 -10.88
CA TRP A 212 -4.16 -15.20 -12.10
C TRP A 212 -3.59 -16.16 -13.16
N PRO A 213 -4.42 -16.95 -13.88
CA PRO A 213 -5.87 -16.96 -13.85
C PRO A 213 -6.46 -17.99 -12.86
N ARG A 214 -5.70 -18.39 -11.84
CA ARG A 214 -6.04 -19.50 -10.96
C ARG A 214 -6.96 -19.08 -9.83
N THR A 215 -7.96 -19.92 -9.52
CA THR A 215 -8.89 -19.66 -8.43
C THR A 215 -8.29 -20.03 -7.07
N HIS A 216 -8.87 -19.50 -6.00
CA HIS A 216 -8.48 -19.85 -4.63
C HIS A 216 -8.69 -21.34 -4.31
N ARG A 217 -9.64 -22.02 -4.98
CA ARG A 217 -9.89 -23.46 -4.81
C ARG A 217 -8.80 -24.30 -5.49
N GLU A 218 -8.42 -23.95 -6.72
CA GLU A 218 -7.33 -24.62 -7.43
C GLU A 218 -6.02 -24.49 -6.62
N LEU A 219 -5.72 -23.29 -6.13
CA LEU A 219 -4.53 -23.01 -5.30
C LEU A 219 -4.64 -23.56 -3.87
N ARG A 220 -5.83 -23.90 -3.38
CA ARG A 220 -6.12 -24.23 -1.98
C ARG A 220 -5.60 -23.16 -1.02
N SER A 221 -5.69 -21.90 -1.42
CA SER A 221 -5.08 -20.80 -0.70
C SER A 221 -5.68 -20.57 0.69
N LEU A 222 -6.97 -20.87 0.91
CA LEU A 222 -7.58 -20.77 2.24
C LEU A 222 -6.98 -21.76 3.24
N GLU A 223 -6.65 -22.96 2.79
CA GLU A 223 -5.96 -23.97 3.63
C GLU A 223 -4.55 -23.53 3.98
N LEU A 224 -3.83 -22.94 3.01
CA LEU A 224 -2.52 -22.34 3.25
C LEU A 224 -2.61 -21.19 4.24
N VAL A 225 -3.56 -20.26 4.08
CA VAL A 225 -3.78 -19.14 5.01
C VAL A 225 -4.04 -19.64 6.43
N GLN A 226 -4.83 -20.72 6.59
CA GLN A 226 -5.03 -21.31 7.91
C GLN A 226 -3.72 -21.78 8.52
N GLN A 227 -2.88 -22.51 7.78
CA GLN A 227 -1.56 -22.98 8.25
C GLN A 227 -0.61 -21.80 8.55
N MET A 228 -0.63 -20.74 7.72
CA MET A 228 0.14 -19.52 7.97
C MET A 228 -0.25 -18.89 9.31
N ARG A 229 -1.55 -18.81 9.63
CA ARG A 229 -2.04 -18.25 10.90
C ARG A 229 -1.76 -19.15 12.10
N GLU A 230 -1.71 -20.46 11.92
CA GLU A 230 -1.27 -21.38 12.97
C GLU A 230 0.20 -21.14 13.35
N LEU A 231 1.06 -20.82 12.36
CA LEU A 231 2.46 -20.46 12.59
C LEU A 231 2.62 -19.04 13.11
N GLN A 232 1.88 -18.09 12.54
CA GLN A 232 2.00 -16.64 12.82
C GLN A 232 0.61 -15.97 12.89
N PRO A 233 -0.10 -16.02 14.03
CA PRO A 233 -1.47 -15.53 14.16
C PRO A 233 -1.66 -14.04 13.87
N HIS A 234 -0.59 -13.25 13.96
CA HIS A 234 -0.57 -11.79 13.79
C HIS A 234 -0.32 -11.33 12.36
N ILE A 235 0.02 -12.25 11.43
CA ILE A 235 0.43 -11.90 10.08
C ILE A 235 -0.71 -11.27 9.29
N LEU A 236 -0.39 -10.19 8.56
CA LEU A 236 -1.28 -9.57 7.57
C LEU A 236 -1.02 -10.18 6.20
N ILE A 237 -2.08 -10.60 5.51
CA ILE A 237 -2.01 -11.28 4.22
C ILE A 237 -2.85 -10.49 3.22
N ASN A 238 -2.30 -10.21 2.03
CA ASN A 238 -3.01 -9.48 0.98
C ASN A 238 -4.12 -10.30 0.30
N ASN A 239 -4.91 -9.64 -0.54
CA ASN A 239 -6.06 -10.23 -1.21
C ASN A 239 -5.73 -11.06 -2.47
N ARG A 240 -4.45 -11.18 -2.89
CA ARG A 240 -4.06 -11.92 -4.12
C ARG A 240 -3.94 -13.43 -3.90
N LEU A 241 -5.02 -14.03 -3.39
CA LEU A 241 -5.10 -15.44 -3.01
C LEU A 241 -5.82 -16.33 -4.04
N GLY A 242 -6.13 -15.78 -5.19
CA GLY A 242 -6.82 -16.44 -6.29
C GLY A 242 -7.93 -15.57 -6.86
N VAL A 243 -8.25 -15.75 -8.14
CA VAL A 243 -9.32 -14.99 -8.80
C VAL A 243 -10.70 -15.53 -8.43
N ALA A 244 -11.75 -14.72 -8.60
CA ALA A 244 -13.13 -15.16 -8.48
C ALA A 244 -13.47 -16.16 -9.59
N GLU A 245 -14.28 -17.18 -9.29
CA GLU A 245 -14.62 -18.23 -10.26
C GLU A 245 -15.37 -17.68 -11.48
N GLU A 246 -16.21 -16.68 -11.27
CA GLU A 246 -16.98 -16.01 -12.32
C GLU A 246 -16.10 -15.23 -13.31
N LEU A 247 -14.87 -14.96 -12.94
CA LEU A 247 -13.89 -14.20 -13.73
C LEU A 247 -12.79 -15.09 -14.30
N GLN A 248 -12.90 -16.41 -14.15
CA GLN A 248 -11.96 -17.36 -14.72
C GLN A 248 -11.92 -17.23 -16.24
N GLY A 249 -10.76 -16.83 -16.79
CA GLY A 249 -10.58 -16.54 -18.22
C GLY A 249 -10.77 -15.07 -18.63
N ALA A 250 -11.25 -14.19 -17.76
CA ALA A 250 -11.11 -12.76 -17.99
C ALA A 250 -9.65 -12.37 -17.78
N HIS A 251 -9.05 -11.68 -18.75
CA HIS A 251 -7.73 -11.10 -18.57
C HIS A 251 -7.84 -10.05 -17.47
N ALA A 252 -7.40 -10.39 -16.26
CA ALA A 252 -7.12 -9.39 -15.25
C ALA A 252 -5.98 -8.52 -15.82
N ASP A 253 -6.31 -7.32 -16.26
CA ASP A 253 -5.29 -6.31 -16.53
C ASP A 253 -4.51 -6.13 -15.25
N GLY A 254 -3.24 -6.52 -15.22
CA GLY A 254 -2.30 -6.65 -14.08
C GLY A 254 -2.30 -5.59 -12.98
N GLY A 255 -3.44 -5.03 -12.70
CA GLY A 255 -3.70 -4.09 -11.62
C GLY A 255 -4.75 -4.69 -10.71
N GLY A 256 -4.33 -5.21 -9.57
CA GLY A 256 -5.16 -5.84 -8.56
C GLY A 256 -6.55 -5.26 -8.42
N GLY A 257 -7.55 -6.05 -8.71
CA GLY A 257 -8.95 -5.69 -8.49
C GLY A 257 -9.98 -6.27 -9.42
N ALA A 258 -9.74 -6.47 -10.69
CA ALA A 258 -10.82 -6.90 -11.60
C ALA A 258 -10.96 -8.43 -11.76
N GLY A 259 -10.32 -9.23 -10.93
CA GLY A 259 -10.38 -10.70 -11.00
C GLY A 259 -10.05 -11.40 -9.68
N GLU A 260 -9.86 -10.63 -8.62
CA GLU A 260 -9.59 -11.16 -7.28
C GLU A 260 -10.88 -11.28 -6.48
N ARG A 261 -10.98 -12.29 -5.63
CA ARG A 261 -12.11 -12.37 -4.69
C ARG A 261 -11.98 -11.27 -3.65
N ASP A 262 -12.99 -10.41 -3.57
CA ASP A 262 -13.02 -9.28 -2.65
C ASP A 262 -13.15 -9.68 -1.17
N ASP A 263 -13.45 -10.95 -0.88
CA ASP A 263 -13.62 -11.48 0.46
C ASP A 263 -12.37 -12.20 1.02
N LEU A 264 -11.27 -12.28 0.27
CA LEU A 264 -10.03 -12.93 0.68
C LEU A 264 -8.97 -11.92 1.11
N GLY A 265 -8.16 -12.34 2.10
CA GLY A 265 -7.07 -11.55 2.64
C GLY A 265 -7.52 -10.45 3.61
N ASP A 266 -6.55 -9.84 4.27
CA ASP A 266 -6.75 -8.82 5.32
C ASP A 266 -6.66 -7.40 4.77
N PHE A 267 -5.98 -7.22 3.64
CA PHE A 267 -5.83 -5.92 3.00
C PHE A 267 -5.84 -6.02 1.48
N GLY A 268 -6.41 -4.97 0.85
CA GLY A 268 -6.43 -4.79 -0.59
C GLY A 268 -5.14 -4.17 -1.11
N THR A 269 -4.79 -4.44 -2.37
CA THR A 269 -3.54 -3.97 -3.01
C THR A 269 -3.79 -3.32 -4.37
N PRO A 270 -4.42 -2.13 -4.42
CA PRO A 270 -4.55 -1.40 -5.68
C PRO A 270 -3.16 -1.07 -6.25
N GLU A 271 -2.92 -1.52 -7.49
CA GLU A 271 -1.63 -1.39 -8.16
C GLU A 271 -1.66 -0.26 -9.19
N HIS A 272 -0.62 0.59 -9.21
CA HIS A 272 -0.47 1.77 -10.07
C HIS A 272 -1.63 2.78 -9.97
N ARG A 273 -2.52 2.63 -9.01
CA ARG A 273 -3.62 3.54 -8.70
C ARG A 273 -3.79 3.68 -7.20
N ILE A 274 -4.34 4.79 -6.76
CA ILE A 274 -4.72 5.01 -5.38
C ILE A 274 -6.24 4.92 -5.32
N ALA A 275 -6.74 3.89 -4.66
CA ALA A 275 -8.16 3.62 -4.54
C ALA A 275 -8.43 2.93 -3.19
N GLU A 276 -9.48 3.39 -2.51
CA GLU A 276 -9.93 2.77 -1.26
C GLU A 276 -10.45 1.35 -1.50
N ASP A 277 -10.14 0.44 -0.58
CA ASP A 277 -10.93 -0.77 -0.37
C ASP A 277 -11.91 -0.49 0.78
N PRO A 278 -13.21 -0.38 0.53
CA PRO A 278 -14.16 0.03 1.56
C PRO A 278 -14.39 -1.03 2.64
N ASN A 279 -13.96 -2.28 2.41
CA ASN A 279 -14.26 -3.43 3.25
C ASN A 279 -13.12 -3.84 4.18
N ARG A 280 -11.87 -3.36 3.92
CA ARG A 280 -10.68 -3.79 4.66
C ARG A 280 -9.58 -2.74 4.63
N LEU A 281 -8.49 -3.02 5.35
CA LEU A 281 -7.22 -2.28 5.18
C LEU A 281 -6.77 -2.34 3.72
N TRP A 282 -5.99 -1.37 3.27
CA TRP A 282 -5.43 -1.36 1.93
C TRP A 282 -4.08 -0.64 1.86
N GLU A 283 -3.28 -1.04 0.90
CA GLU A 283 -2.06 -0.34 0.52
C GLU A 283 -1.94 -0.23 -1.00
N SER A 284 -1.67 0.97 -1.48
CA SER A 284 -1.38 1.17 -2.90
C SER A 284 0.08 0.85 -3.18
N CYS A 285 0.35 -0.15 -4.01
CA CYS A 285 1.70 -0.43 -4.47
C CYS A 285 2.03 0.40 -5.72
N GLN A 286 3.10 1.20 -5.63
CA GLN A 286 3.49 2.18 -6.62
C GLN A 286 4.98 2.08 -6.93
N VAL A 287 5.36 2.43 -8.17
CA VAL A 287 6.75 2.48 -8.60
C VAL A 287 7.35 3.88 -8.43
N THR A 288 8.64 3.92 -8.15
CA THR A 288 9.44 5.17 -8.08
C THR A 288 9.85 5.70 -9.44
N THR A 289 9.78 4.85 -10.45
CA THR A 289 10.06 5.17 -11.85
C THR A 289 8.75 5.33 -12.65
N SER A 290 8.85 5.33 -13.97
CA SER A 290 7.67 5.49 -14.82
C SER A 290 6.78 4.25 -14.85
N ARG A 291 7.34 3.02 -14.74
CA ARG A 291 6.55 1.81 -15.00
C ARG A 291 7.03 0.49 -14.37
N LEU A 292 8.34 0.25 -14.24
CA LEU A 292 8.87 -1.06 -13.92
C LEU A 292 9.12 -1.24 -12.41
N TRP A 293 8.99 -2.48 -11.92
CA TRP A 293 9.24 -2.84 -10.54
C TRP A 293 10.73 -3.14 -10.28
N GLY A 294 11.33 -4.02 -11.10
CA GLY A 294 12.76 -4.30 -11.05
C GLY A 294 13.61 -3.18 -11.65
N TYR A 295 14.90 -3.22 -11.38
CA TYR A 295 15.84 -2.25 -11.92
C TYR A 295 15.81 -2.19 -13.44
N ALA A 296 15.75 -0.97 -13.97
CA ALA A 296 15.85 -0.72 -15.40
C ALA A 296 16.70 0.54 -15.66
N ALA A 297 17.73 0.37 -16.51
CA ALA A 297 18.60 1.48 -16.90
C ALA A 297 17.83 2.45 -17.82
N GLY A 298 17.93 3.73 -17.53
CA GLY A 298 17.30 4.78 -18.34
C GLY A 298 15.81 5.01 -18.06
N GLU A 299 15.22 4.35 -17.05
CA GLU A 299 13.87 4.66 -16.59
C GLU A 299 13.79 6.10 -16.05
N ARG A 300 12.66 6.75 -16.34
CA ARG A 300 12.40 8.08 -15.81
C ARG A 300 11.95 8.00 -14.35
N TRP A 301 12.70 8.64 -13.47
CA TRP A 301 12.36 8.73 -12.06
C TRP A 301 11.27 9.78 -11.80
N ARG A 302 10.33 9.44 -10.96
CA ARG A 302 9.39 10.40 -10.36
C ARG A 302 10.16 11.30 -9.37
N SER A 303 9.74 12.54 -9.22
CA SER A 303 10.35 13.46 -8.24
C SER A 303 9.96 13.10 -6.80
N ALA A 304 10.71 13.58 -5.81
CA ALA A 304 10.35 13.47 -4.40
C ALA A 304 8.97 14.09 -4.10
N GLU A 305 8.63 15.18 -4.80
CA GLU A 305 7.31 15.82 -4.69
C GLU A 305 6.18 14.90 -5.18
N GLN A 306 6.40 14.14 -6.27
CA GLN A 306 5.44 13.14 -6.74
C GLN A 306 5.30 11.95 -5.77
N TRP A 307 6.39 11.51 -5.14
CA TRP A 307 6.34 10.46 -4.12
C TRP A 307 5.56 10.92 -2.90
N LEU A 308 5.84 12.13 -2.43
CA LEU A 308 5.14 12.71 -1.30
C LEU A 308 3.65 12.92 -1.59
N ASP A 309 3.29 13.33 -2.81
CA ASP A 309 1.89 13.48 -3.21
C ASP A 309 1.15 12.14 -3.17
N MET A 310 1.76 11.05 -3.68
CA MET A 310 1.17 9.70 -3.58
C MET A 310 0.98 9.27 -2.12
N LEU A 311 1.93 9.57 -1.24
CA LEU A 311 1.82 9.26 0.19
C LEU A 311 0.67 10.04 0.84
N CYS A 312 0.58 11.34 0.57
CA CYS A 312 -0.48 12.18 1.08
C CYS A 312 -1.86 11.77 0.54
N GLU A 313 -1.91 11.37 -0.74
CA GLU A 313 -3.13 10.86 -1.35
C GLU A 313 -3.60 9.56 -0.71
N CYS A 314 -2.70 8.60 -0.46
CA CYS A 314 -3.04 7.39 0.26
C CYS A 314 -3.57 7.71 1.68
N ALA A 315 -2.92 8.62 2.39
CA ALA A 315 -3.33 9.00 3.74
C ALA A 315 -4.70 9.71 3.77
N GLU A 316 -5.01 10.53 2.75
CA GLU A 316 -6.28 11.25 2.62
C GLU A 316 -7.42 10.35 2.11
N THR A 317 -7.13 9.42 1.17
CA THR A 317 -8.16 8.66 0.47
C THR A 317 -8.86 7.70 1.40
N GLY A 318 -10.19 7.74 1.36
CA GLY A 318 -11.06 6.78 2.01
C GLY A 318 -11.82 7.33 3.21
N SER A 319 -13.06 6.85 3.33
CA SER A 319 -13.95 7.15 4.46
C SER A 319 -13.63 6.30 5.69
N SER A 320 -12.99 5.15 5.52
CA SER A 320 -12.63 4.18 6.56
C SER A 320 -11.31 4.46 7.26
N GLY A 321 -10.60 5.55 6.91
CA GLY A 321 -9.43 5.99 7.65
C GLY A 321 -8.12 6.03 6.88
N GLY A 322 -8.14 6.07 5.53
CA GLY A 322 -6.97 6.17 4.67
C GLY A 322 -6.21 4.85 4.49
N GLY A 323 -5.34 4.80 3.50
CA GLY A 323 -4.50 3.64 3.18
C GLY A 323 -3.00 3.90 3.32
N ASN A 324 -2.24 2.88 3.02
CA ASN A 324 -0.78 2.93 3.00
C ASN A 324 -0.26 3.13 1.57
N LEU A 325 0.91 3.73 1.45
CA LEU A 325 1.73 3.69 0.26
C LEU A 325 2.84 2.66 0.44
N LEU A 326 2.86 1.63 -0.42
CA LEU A 326 3.97 0.69 -0.56
C LEU A 326 4.78 1.11 -1.79
N LEU A 327 5.86 1.89 -1.56
CA LEU A 327 6.65 2.50 -2.63
C LEU A 327 7.83 1.63 -3.01
N ASN A 328 7.92 1.26 -4.29
CA ASN A 328 8.89 0.31 -4.79
C ASN A 328 10.27 0.92 -5.06
N VAL A 329 11.28 0.10 -4.85
CA VAL A 329 12.64 0.27 -5.38
C VAL A 329 13.09 -1.02 -6.07
N GLY A 330 13.72 -0.89 -7.24
CA GLY A 330 14.46 -1.95 -7.91
C GLY A 330 15.96 -1.72 -7.69
N PRO A 331 16.62 -2.44 -6.77
CA PRO A 331 18.06 -2.35 -6.59
C PRO A 331 18.85 -2.79 -7.80
N GLN A 332 20.05 -2.25 -7.97
CA GLN A 332 20.96 -2.55 -9.07
C GLN A 332 21.44 -4.02 -9.02
N PRO A 333 21.97 -4.54 -10.14
CA PRO A 333 22.40 -5.95 -10.22
C PRO A 333 23.49 -6.32 -9.20
N ASP A 334 24.28 -5.36 -8.78
CA ASP A 334 25.36 -5.53 -7.82
C ASP A 334 24.93 -5.41 -6.34
N GLY A 335 23.65 -5.09 -6.09
CA GLY A 335 23.09 -4.95 -4.75
C GLY A 335 23.01 -3.52 -4.22
N GLN A 336 23.46 -2.51 -4.97
CA GLN A 336 23.34 -1.12 -4.55
C GLN A 336 21.92 -0.59 -4.77
N LEU A 337 21.44 0.27 -3.88
CA LEU A 337 20.27 1.11 -4.15
C LEU A 337 20.63 2.16 -5.20
N PRO A 338 19.77 2.42 -6.21
CA PRO A 338 19.99 3.50 -7.16
C PRO A 338 20.16 4.85 -6.44
N ALA A 339 21.15 5.64 -6.86
CA ALA A 339 21.44 6.92 -6.23
C ALA A 339 20.25 7.89 -6.28
N GLU A 340 19.48 7.84 -7.37
CA GLU A 340 18.27 8.63 -7.55
C GLU A 340 17.17 8.25 -6.57
N PHE A 341 17.08 6.98 -6.18
CA PHE A 341 16.17 6.53 -5.12
C PHE A 341 16.63 7.10 -3.78
N VAL A 342 17.90 6.92 -3.42
CA VAL A 342 18.44 7.34 -2.12
C VAL A 342 18.25 8.84 -1.92
N GLU A 343 18.58 9.66 -2.93
CA GLU A 343 18.42 11.12 -2.87
C GLU A 343 16.98 11.52 -2.54
N ARG A 344 16.01 11.00 -3.30
CA ARG A 344 14.58 11.34 -3.13
C ARG A 344 13.99 10.78 -1.85
N ALA A 345 14.40 9.57 -1.48
CA ALA A 345 13.97 8.93 -0.25
C ALA A 345 14.38 9.73 0.99
N LEU A 346 15.63 10.21 1.01
CA LEU A 346 16.13 11.07 2.11
C LEU A 346 15.47 12.45 2.11
N GLU A 347 15.13 13.01 0.95
CA GLU A 347 14.38 14.27 0.86
C GLU A 347 12.97 14.13 1.44
N VAL A 348 12.24 13.07 1.08
CA VAL A 348 10.92 12.76 1.65
C VAL A 348 11.04 12.48 3.16
N GLY A 349 12.06 11.72 3.57
CA GLY A 349 12.35 11.45 4.98
C GLY A 349 12.56 12.72 5.80
N SER A 350 13.35 13.66 5.28
CA SER A 350 13.59 14.96 5.94
C SER A 350 12.30 15.78 6.06
N TRP A 351 11.40 15.68 5.09
CA TRP A 351 10.08 16.30 5.19
C TRP A 351 9.22 15.62 6.27
N LEU A 352 9.26 14.28 6.35
CA LEU A 352 8.53 13.52 7.37
C LEU A 352 9.05 13.72 8.79
N ASP A 353 10.33 14.02 8.97
CA ASP A 353 10.90 14.36 10.28
C ASP A 353 10.24 15.60 10.88
N VAL A 354 9.75 16.54 10.05
CA VAL A 354 9.06 17.77 10.48
C VAL A 354 7.55 17.62 10.47
N HIS A 355 6.99 16.92 9.49
CA HIS A 355 5.57 16.91 9.19
C HIS A 355 4.91 15.54 9.40
N GLY A 356 5.63 14.54 9.91
CA GLY A 356 5.15 13.16 10.02
C GLY A 356 3.87 12.99 10.84
N GLU A 357 3.58 13.92 11.76
CA GLU A 357 2.31 13.93 12.51
C GLU A 357 1.08 14.08 11.57
N ALA A 358 1.26 14.71 10.41
CA ALA A 358 0.22 14.89 9.40
C ALA A 358 0.00 13.62 8.53
N ILE A 359 0.83 12.58 8.70
CA ILE A 359 0.79 11.35 7.92
C ILE A 359 0.53 10.13 8.82
N TYR A 360 1.42 9.90 9.80
CA TYR A 360 1.40 8.68 10.59
C TYR A 360 0.23 8.62 11.57
N GLY A 361 -0.56 7.53 11.48
CA GLY A 361 -1.70 7.31 12.37
C GLY A 361 -2.81 8.34 12.18
N THR A 362 -2.88 9.00 11.03
CA THR A 362 -3.98 9.90 10.69
C THR A 362 -5.16 9.14 10.12
N ASP A 363 -6.33 9.77 10.15
CA ASP A 363 -7.52 9.33 9.43
C ASP A 363 -7.66 10.13 8.14
N GLY A 364 -8.16 9.46 7.09
CA GLY A 364 -8.52 10.09 5.83
C GLY A 364 -9.88 10.78 5.87
N GLY A 365 -10.32 11.20 4.70
CA GLY A 365 -11.59 11.87 4.49
C GLY A 365 -11.51 13.39 4.60
N SER A 366 -12.13 14.05 3.63
CA SER A 366 -12.11 15.50 3.52
C SER A 366 -13.14 16.15 4.44
N LEU A 367 -12.72 17.18 5.17
CA LEU A 367 -13.59 18.02 6.02
C LEU A 367 -13.97 19.35 5.36
N THR A 368 -13.16 19.83 4.42
CA THR A 368 -13.34 21.09 3.71
C THR A 368 -12.92 20.95 2.25
N GLU A 369 -13.43 21.80 1.38
CA GLU A 369 -13.02 21.84 -0.04
C GLU A 369 -11.59 22.38 -0.18
N PHE A 370 -10.61 21.46 -0.17
CA PHE A 370 -9.20 21.80 -0.22
C PHE A 370 -8.46 21.19 -1.43
N VAL A 371 -9.12 20.36 -2.22
CA VAL A 371 -8.53 19.56 -3.31
C VAL A 371 -7.75 20.41 -4.34
N THR A 372 -8.17 21.63 -4.59
CA THR A 372 -7.48 22.54 -5.53
C THR A 372 -6.17 23.09 -4.98
N ARG A 373 -5.95 23.07 -3.67
CA ARG A 373 -4.75 23.57 -3.00
C ARG A 373 -3.82 22.45 -2.51
N GLY A 374 -4.37 21.29 -2.17
CA GLY A 374 -3.58 20.20 -1.63
C GLY A 374 -4.38 19.03 -1.11
N ARG A 375 -3.86 18.42 -0.07
CA ARG A 375 -4.40 17.25 0.61
C ARG A 375 -4.71 17.57 2.06
N GLN A 376 -5.56 16.76 2.68
CA GLN A 376 -5.88 16.91 4.09
C GLN A 376 -5.94 15.57 4.80
N THR A 377 -5.50 15.56 6.04
CA THR A 377 -5.59 14.43 6.95
C THR A 377 -6.04 14.93 8.32
N ARG A 378 -6.51 14.05 9.19
CA ARG A 378 -6.96 14.40 10.52
C ARG A 378 -6.47 13.42 11.57
N LYS A 379 -6.29 13.90 12.80
CA LYS A 379 -5.92 13.05 13.93
C LYS A 379 -6.46 13.65 15.22
N GLY A 380 -7.40 12.96 15.87
CA GLY A 380 -8.05 13.50 17.05
C GLY A 380 -8.70 14.86 16.78
N CYS A 381 -8.29 15.89 17.52
CA CYS A 381 -8.79 17.27 17.36
C CYS A 381 -8.00 18.10 16.32
N SER A 382 -7.16 17.49 15.50
CA SER A 382 -6.33 18.22 14.53
C SER A 382 -6.71 17.89 13.09
N LEU A 383 -6.75 18.91 12.25
CA LEU A 383 -6.81 18.86 10.79
C LEU A 383 -5.48 19.36 10.23
N TYR A 384 -4.89 18.59 9.33
CA TYR A 384 -3.66 18.94 8.65
C TYR A 384 -3.95 19.30 7.20
N LEU A 385 -3.54 20.48 6.78
CA LEU A 385 -3.64 20.98 5.41
C LEU A 385 -2.27 20.89 4.77
N ILE A 386 -2.08 19.92 3.89
CA ILE A 386 -0.84 19.65 3.16
C ILE A 386 -0.89 20.38 1.82
N ILE A 387 -0.18 21.50 1.69
CA ILE A 387 -0.40 22.46 0.62
C ILE A 387 0.51 22.16 -0.58
N ARG A 388 -0.06 21.67 -1.65
CA ARG A 388 0.63 21.41 -2.93
C ARG A 388 0.84 22.71 -3.72
N PHE A 389 -0.16 23.55 -3.75
CA PHE A 389 -0.16 24.81 -4.50
C PHE A 389 -0.10 26.00 -3.55
N TRP A 390 1.07 26.63 -3.47
CA TRP A 390 1.32 27.83 -2.68
C TRP A 390 1.16 29.05 -3.57
N ASP A 391 0.12 29.87 -3.33
CA ASP A 391 -0.23 31.01 -4.16
C ASP A 391 0.37 32.34 -3.71
N GLY A 392 1.11 32.36 -2.59
CA GLY A 392 1.76 33.56 -2.04
C GLY A 392 0.81 34.61 -1.45
N ARG A 393 -0.47 34.26 -1.26
CA ARG A 393 -1.42 35.13 -0.59
C ARG A 393 -1.20 35.14 0.92
N PRO A 394 -1.39 36.29 1.61
CA PRO A 394 -1.19 36.37 3.05
C PRO A 394 -2.33 35.72 3.86
N GLU A 395 -3.40 35.28 3.18
CA GLU A 395 -4.58 34.69 3.82
C GLU A 395 -5.08 33.46 3.07
N MET A 396 -5.69 32.55 3.82
CA MET A 396 -6.36 31.35 3.32
C MET A 396 -7.74 31.22 3.96
N LEU A 397 -8.76 30.98 3.14
CA LEU A 397 -10.13 30.79 3.59
C LEU A 397 -10.52 29.32 3.41
N LEU A 398 -11.08 28.74 4.46
CA LEU A 398 -11.65 27.39 4.50
C LEU A 398 -13.12 27.47 4.87
N ARG A 399 -13.93 26.55 4.37
CA ARG A 399 -15.38 26.47 4.64
C ARG A 399 -15.74 25.13 5.23
N ASP A 400 -16.96 25.02 5.68
CA ASP A 400 -17.58 23.78 6.18
C ASP A 400 -16.95 23.24 7.46
N LEU A 401 -16.33 24.09 8.28
CA LEU A 401 -15.67 23.79 9.55
C LEU A 401 -16.42 24.45 10.74
N PRO A 402 -17.55 23.88 11.18
CA PRO A 402 -18.36 24.47 12.25
C PRO A 402 -17.76 24.31 13.65
N THR A 403 -16.85 23.36 13.85
CA THR A 403 -16.20 23.12 15.16
C THR A 403 -15.28 24.28 15.50
N GLU A 404 -15.31 24.73 16.76
CA GLU A 404 -14.51 25.84 17.26
C GLU A 404 -12.99 25.56 17.13
N VAL A 405 -12.28 26.49 16.50
CA VAL A 405 -10.83 26.44 16.32
C VAL A 405 -10.13 26.92 17.59
N ALA A 406 -9.21 26.10 18.10
CA ALA A 406 -8.38 26.41 19.28
C ALA A 406 -7.03 27.03 18.92
N GLY A 407 -6.50 26.71 17.70
CA GLY A 407 -5.21 27.22 17.25
C GLY A 407 -4.89 26.88 15.80
N VAL A 408 -3.96 27.64 15.22
CA VAL A 408 -3.45 27.39 13.87
C VAL A 408 -1.93 27.53 13.86
N THR A 409 -1.22 26.54 13.33
CA THR A 409 0.24 26.51 13.28
C THR A 409 0.73 26.15 11.88
N LEU A 410 1.64 26.92 11.32
CA LEU A 410 2.43 26.53 10.15
C LEU A 410 3.54 25.59 10.63
N LEU A 411 3.34 24.27 10.52
CA LEU A 411 4.26 23.25 11.05
C LEU A 411 5.66 23.38 10.49
N THR A 412 5.78 23.72 9.20
CA THR A 412 7.06 23.89 8.51
C THR A 412 8.01 24.85 9.22
N THR A 413 7.48 25.89 9.87
CA THR A 413 8.28 26.92 10.58
C THR A 413 8.04 26.92 12.09
N GLY A 414 7.04 26.22 12.58
CA GLY A 414 6.57 26.27 13.95
C GLY A 414 5.81 27.56 14.31
N GLN A 415 5.50 28.40 13.31
CA GLN A 415 4.85 29.70 13.55
C GLN A 415 3.37 29.53 13.84
N THR A 416 2.89 30.12 14.95
CA THR A 416 1.46 30.31 15.21
C THR A 416 0.91 31.36 14.27
N LEU A 417 -0.20 31.04 13.59
CA LEU A 417 -0.85 31.93 12.63
C LEU A 417 -2.10 32.56 13.23
N PRO A 418 -2.31 33.87 13.03
CA PRO A 418 -3.57 34.51 13.37
C PRO A 418 -4.72 33.92 12.53
N TYR A 419 -5.89 33.81 13.13
CA TYR A 419 -7.09 33.33 12.45
C TYR A 419 -8.35 34.05 12.94
N ARG A 420 -9.40 33.94 12.17
CA ARG A 420 -10.76 34.36 12.52
C ARG A 420 -11.74 33.30 12.04
N GLN A 421 -12.62 32.88 12.92
CA GLN A 421 -13.72 31.99 12.59
C GLN A 421 -15.04 32.75 12.66
N ASN A 422 -15.90 32.56 11.66
CA ASN A 422 -17.24 33.11 11.62
C ASN A 422 -18.19 31.99 11.15
N GLY A 423 -18.89 31.36 12.10
CA GLY A 423 -19.66 30.16 11.84
C GLY A 423 -18.78 29.02 11.34
N ASP A 424 -19.09 28.51 10.18
CA ASP A 424 -18.35 27.42 9.51
C ASP A 424 -17.20 27.89 8.59
N ILE A 425 -16.88 29.20 8.62
CA ILE A 425 -15.82 29.78 7.80
C ILE A 425 -14.62 30.12 8.67
N LEU A 426 -13.48 29.52 8.37
CA LEU A 426 -12.18 29.82 8.95
C LEU A 426 -11.33 30.62 7.96
N THR A 427 -10.84 31.80 8.40
CA THR A 427 -9.84 32.58 7.66
C THR A 427 -8.53 32.58 8.46
N ILE A 428 -7.46 32.09 7.84
CA ILE A 428 -6.09 32.04 8.37
C ILE A 428 -5.31 33.20 7.76
N PHE A 429 -4.55 33.94 8.58
CA PHE A 429 -3.77 35.11 8.16
C PHE A 429 -2.27 34.93 8.39
N GLY A 430 -1.47 35.83 7.84
CA GLY A 430 -0.03 35.89 8.09
C GLY A 430 0.78 34.82 7.36
N LEU A 431 0.22 34.24 6.30
CA LEU A 431 0.95 33.28 5.45
C LEU A 431 2.10 34.01 4.72
N PRO A 432 3.31 33.41 4.66
CA PRO A 432 4.43 34.00 3.95
C PRO A 432 4.17 34.04 2.45
N LYS A 433 4.69 35.09 1.80
CA LYS A 433 4.57 35.25 0.35
C LYS A 433 5.31 34.14 -0.39
N GLU A 434 6.51 33.78 0.08
CA GLU A 434 7.31 32.72 -0.49
C GLU A 434 6.96 31.38 0.14
N ARG A 435 7.00 30.31 -0.67
CA ARG A 435 6.77 28.93 -0.21
C ARG A 435 7.84 28.57 0.84
N PRO A 436 7.46 28.19 2.06
CA PRO A 436 8.40 28.05 3.18
C PRO A 436 9.25 26.77 3.13
N THR A 437 9.00 25.87 2.21
CA THR A 437 9.77 24.65 1.98
C THR A 437 9.72 24.23 0.52
N ARG A 438 10.72 23.48 0.07
CA ARG A 438 10.75 22.92 -1.29
C ARG A 438 9.60 21.94 -1.56
N LEU A 439 9.28 21.07 -0.60
CA LEU A 439 8.13 20.16 -0.68
C LEU A 439 6.86 20.84 -0.13
N PHE A 440 5.87 20.09 0.31
CA PHE A 440 4.57 20.64 0.70
C PHE A 440 4.62 21.30 2.09
N PRO A 441 4.33 22.60 2.25
CA PRO A 441 4.06 23.19 3.55
C PRO A 441 2.83 22.55 4.19
N VAL A 442 2.82 22.47 5.53
CA VAL A 442 1.71 21.91 6.28
C VAL A 442 1.22 22.92 7.31
N ILE A 443 -0.09 23.15 7.32
CA ILE A 443 -0.78 23.93 8.37
C ILE A 443 -1.58 22.94 9.21
N ARG A 444 -1.36 22.97 10.53
CA ARG A 444 -2.18 22.29 11.50
C ARG A 444 -3.24 23.26 12.03
N VAL A 445 -4.50 22.85 11.94
CA VAL A 445 -5.64 23.51 12.57
C VAL A 445 -6.08 22.63 13.75
N GLU A 446 -6.02 23.18 14.96
CA GLU A 446 -6.44 22.52 16.19
C GLU A 446 -7.84 22.99 16.57
N PHE A 447 -8.69 22.07 16.97
CA PHE A 447 -10.07 22.32 17.39
C PHE A 447 -10.26 21.97 18.87
N THR A 448 -11.29 22.53 19.50
CA THR A 448 -11.64 22.25 20.91
C THR A 448 -12.15 20.82 21.12
N GLU A 449 -12.64 20.18 20.06
CA GLU A 449 -13.10 18.79 20.00
C GLU A 449 -12.85 18.20 18.60
N PRO A 450 -13.04 16.88 18.35
CA PRO A 450 -12.86 16.31 17.04
C PRO A 450 -13.66 17.05 15.97
N PRO A 451 -13.01 17.54 14.90
CA PRO A 451 -13.64 18.44 13.94
C PRO A 451 -14.77 17.76 13.16
N GLN A 452 -15.88 18.46 13.08
CA GLN A 452 -17.01 18.10 12.25
C GLN A 452 -16.97 18.88 10.94
N THR A 453 -17.72 18.40 9.96
CA THR A 453 -17.97 19.13 8.71
C THR A 453 -19.46 19.31 8.51
N THR A 454 -19.86 20.35 7.78
CA THR A 454 -21.24 20.47 7.33
C THR A 454 -21.58 19.37 6.33
N VAL A 455 -22.87 19.07 6.15
CA VAL A 455 -23.33 18.04 5.20
C VAL A 455 -22.74 18.26 3.81
N TRP A 456 -22.55 19.53 3.44
CA TRP A 456 -21.98 19.92 2.16
C TRP A 456 -20.53 19.46 1.97
N GLY A 457 -19.67 19.55 2.98
CA GLY A 457 -18.27 19.09 2.92
C GLY A 457 -18.13 17.56 2.81
N ARG A 458 -19.19 16.79 3.10
CA ARG A 458 -19.18 15.32 2.95
C ARG A 458 -19.61 14.87 1.56
N GLU A 459 -20.31 15.70 0.81
CA GLU A 459 -20.88 15.34 -0.49
C GLU A 459 -20.08 15.99 -1.61
N ARG A 460 -19.50 15.15 -2.47
CA ARG A 460 -18.86 15.65 -3.68
C ARG A 460 -19.92 16.22 -4.61
N LEU A 461 -19.74 17.45 -5.10
CA LEU A 461 -20.65 18.17 -5.97
C LEU A 461 -21.23 17.35 -7.12
N TRP A 462 -20.38 16.55 -7.77
CA TRP A 462 -20.77 15.70 -8.91
C TRP A 462 -21.35 14.33 -8.55
N GLN A 463 -21.43 14.00 -7.27
CA GLN A 463 -22.03 12.75 -6.76
C GLN A 463 -23.33 13.04 -5.99
N GLY A 464 -23.61 14.31 -5.70
CA GLY A 464 -24.79 14.72 -4.95
C GLY A 464 -26.05 14.78 -5.81
N ASP A 465 -27.20 14.76 -5.13
CA ASP A 465 -28.50 15.06 -5.73
C ASP A 465 -28.50 16.48 -6.31
N PRO A 466 -28.81 16.67 -7.61
CA PRO A 466 -28.85 17.99 -8.23
C PRO A 466 -29.75 18.99 -7.52
N SER A 467 -30.82 18.56 -6.84
CA SER A 467 -31.70 19.42 -6.05
C SER A 467 -30.97 20.06 -4.87
N ARG A 468 -30.07 19.32 -4.23
CA ARG A 468 -29.26 19.79 -3.08
C ARG A 468 -28.22 20.81 -3.52
N ILE A 469 -27.63 20.62 -4.72
CA ILE A 469 -26.70 21.60 -5.33
C ILE A 469 -27.45 22.89 -5.62
N ALA A 470 -28.68 22.81 -6.16
CA ALA A 470 -29.50 23.97 -6.41
C ALA A 470 -29.90 24.70 -5.12
N ASP A 471 -30.20 23.98 -4.05
CA ASP A 471 -30.50 24.55 -2.74
C ASP A 471 -29.28 25.24 -2.13
N TRP A 472 -28.10 24.63 -2.24
CA TRP A 472 -26.86 25.27 -1.82
C TRP A 472 -26.60 26.57 -2.56
N ALA A 473 -26.74 26.59 -3.89
CA ALA A 473 -26.55 27.78 -4.70
C ALA A 473 -27.50 28.91 -4.29
N ARG A 474 -28.77 28.59 -3.98
CA ARG A 474 -29.76 29.56 -3.50
C ARG A 474 -29.43 30.11 -2.11
N THR A 475 -29.04 29.23 -1.19
CA THR A 475 -28.83 29.61 0.21
C THR A 475 -27.53 30.36 0.43
N ARG A 476 -26.50 30.11 -0.37
CA ARG A 476 -25.18 30.76 -0.25
C ARG A 476 -25.02 32.00 -1.12
N GLY A 477 -26.05 32.38 -1.90
CA GLY A 477 -26.03 33.58 -2.70
C GLY A 477 -24.98 33.61 -3.82
N THR A 478 -24.55 32.43 -4.27
CA THR A 478 -23.48 32.28 -5.28
C THR A 478 -24.02 32.24 -6.71
N SER A 479 -25.37 32.22 -6.89
CA SER A 479 -25.97 32.24 -8.20
C SER A 479 -25.98 33.65 -8.78
N VAL A 480 -25.30 33.87 -9.88
CA VAL A 480 -25.40 35.09 -10.67
C VAL A 480 -26.81 35.32 -11.27
N TYR A 481 -27.68 34.32 -11.14
CA TYR A 481 -29.07 34.34 -11.63
C TYR A 481 -30.10 34.40 -10.47
N ALA A 482 -29.67 34.58 -9.22
CA ALA A 482 -30.57 34.58 -8.07
C ALA A 482 -31.60 35.70 -8.11
N ASP A 483 -31.33 36.77 -8.84
CA ASP A 483 -32.19 37.96 -8.92
C ASP A 483 -32.99 38.08 -10.24
N GLY A 484 -33.22 36.97 -10.95
CA GLY A 484 -34.03 36.94 -12.17
C GLY A 484 -33.30 37.46 -13.42
N GLU A 485 -33.80 37.11 -14.56
CA GLU A 485 -33.45 37.38 -15.92
C GLU A 485 -32.00 37.78 -16.28
N PRO A 486 -31.34 36.95 -17.10
CA PRO A 486 -30.04 37.31 -17.68
C PRO A 486 -30.24 38.52 -18.61
N GLY A 487 -29.67 39.63 -18.23
CA GLY A 487 -29.64 40.78 -19.16
C GLY A 487 -30.07 42.13 -18.61
N LYS A 488 -30.57 42.23 -17.39
CA LYS A 488 -30.71 43.53 -16.75
C LYS A 488 -29.46 43.88 -15.93
N GLY A 489 -28.34 44.00 -16.67
CA GLY A 489 -27.14 44.66 -16.14
C GLY A 489 -27.57 46.08 -15.74
N SER A 490 -27.36 46.40 -14.47
CA SER A 490 -27.50 47.75 -13.98
C SER A 490 -26.59 48.67 -14.78
N GLN A 491 -27.17 49.45 -15.69
CA GLN A 491 -26.62 50.77 -16.00
C GLN A 491 -26.79 51.62 -14.74
N ARG A 492 -25.75 51.66 -13.91
CA ARG A 492 -25.43 52.81 -13.05
C ARG A 492 -23.93 52.87 -12.83
#